data_493d9fd66983cd73000c827bfdbcfec9
#
_entry.id   493d9fd66983cd73000c827bfdbcfec9
#
_cell.length_a   1.000
_cell.length_b   1.000
_cell.length_c   1.000
_cell.angle_alpha   90.00
_cell.angle_beta   90.00
_cell.angle_gamma   90.00
#
_symmetry.space_group_name_H-M   'P 1'
#
loop_
_entity.id
_entity.type
_entity.pdbx_description
1 polymer ?
#
loop_
_entity_poly.entity_id
_entity_poly.type
_entity_poly.pdbx_seq_one_letter_code
_entity_poly.pdbx_strand_id
1 'polypeptide(L)'
;TLFACEQAGITPDFLLLGKGLTGGYLPLSVCLTTDDVYQAFYAEYSTQKAFLHSHSYTGNPLACAAANATLDIFRDDDVLNRNRQLAAHMAQATAHFSDHAHVAEVRQRGMILAIEMVRDKNTRAPYQWQERRGLAVYRHGLANEALLRPLGDVVYFMPPYTITETEIDQLARVA
;
A
#
# COMPACT_ATOMS: atom_id res chain seq x y z
N THR A 1 -9.72 6.07 6.34
CA THR A 1 -10.26 4.71 6.54
C THR A 1 -9.13 3.71 6.67
N LEU A 2 -9.37 2.59 7.38
CA LEU A 2 -8.39 1.53 7.53
C LEU A 2 -8.29 0.66 6.27
N PHE A 3 -9.42 0.41 5.62
CA PHE A 3 -9.51 -0.45 4.44
C PHE A 3 -10.05 0.31 3.22
N ALA A 4 -9.59 -0.07 2.03
CA ALA A 4 -9.99 0.56 0.78
C ALA A 4 -11.48 0.32 0.43
N CYS A 5 -12.07 -0.79 0.85
CA CYS A 5 -13.49 -1.08 0.66
C CYS A 5 -14.39 -0.02 1.32
N GLU A 6 -14.00 0.54 2.47
CA GLU A 6 -14.71 1.65 3.11
C GLU A 6 -14.72 2.91 2.22
N GLN A 7 -13.61 3.22 1.54
CA GLN A 7 -13.54 4.36 0.61
C GLN A 7 -14.37 4.12 -0.65
N ALA A 8 -14.44 2.88 -1.09
CA ALA A 8 -15.23 2.48 -2.25
C ALA A 8 -16.74 2.36 -1.95
N GLY A 9 -17.11 2.36 -0.67
CA GLY A 9 -18.52 2.18 -0.25
C GLY A 9 -19.05 0.79 -0.55
N ILE A 10 -18.18 -0.24 -0.54
CA ILE A 10 -18.56 -1.62 -0.82
C ILE A 10 -18.37 -2.51 0.43
N THR A 11 -19.22 -3.53 0.55
CA THR A 11 -19.06 -4.62 1.50
C THR A 11 -18.74 -5.89 0.71
N PRO A 12 -17.49 -6.36 0.73
CA PRO A 12 -17.12 -7.55 -0.02
C PRO A 12 -17.60 -8.83 0.67
N ASP A 13 -17.92 -9.88 -0.11
CA ASP A 13 -18.21 -11.21 0.43
C ASP A 13 -16.94 -11.87 1.00
N PHE A 14 -15.77 -11.52 0.44
CA PHE A 14 -14.46 -11.97 0.90
C PHE A 14 -13.51 -10.78 1.04
N LEU A 15 -12.96 -10.58 2.23
CA LEU A 15 -11.91 -9.60 2.48
C LEU A 15 -10.61 -10.30 2.85
N LEU A 16 -9.61 -10.20 1.99
CA LEU A 16 -8.30 -10.81 2.15
C LEU A 16 -7.33 -9.80 2.76
N LEU A 17 -6.77 -10.11 3.92
CA LEU A 17 -5.82 -9.26 4.63
C LEU A 17 -4.49 -9.99 4.82
N GLY A 18 -3.39 -9.22 4.80
CA GLY A 18 -2.04 -9.75 5.01
C GLY A 18 -1.02 -8.62 5.15
N LYS A 19 0.26 -8.94 5.01
CA LYS A 19 1.39 -7.99 5.03
C LYS A 19 1.35 -7.05 6.25
N GLY A 20 0.81 -5.83 6.09
CA GLY A 20 0.68 -4.84 7.16
C GLY A 20 -0.16 -5.29 8.36
N LEU A 21 -0.95 -6.36 8.24
CA LEU A 21 -1.75 -6.88 9.34
C LEU A 21 -0.93 -7.22 10.59
N THR A 22 0.32 -7.66 10.41
CA THR A 22 1.27 -7.95 11.51
C THR A 22 2.34 -6.88 11.67
N GLY A 23 2.16 -5.69 11.09
CA GLY A 23 3.20 -4.67 11.06
C GLY A 23 4.49 -5.09 10.34
N GLY A 24 4.45 -6.17 9.55
CA GLY A 24 5.61 -6.72 8.84
C GLY A 24 6.49 -7.66 9.67
N TYR A 25 6.14 -7.94 10.93
CA TYR A 25 6.96 -8.77 11.82
C TYR A 25 6.86 -10.27 11.52
N LEU A 26 5.66 -10.76 11.21
CA LEU A 26 5.42 -12.19 10.99
C LEU A 26 4.50 -12.42 9.78
N PRO A 27 4.68 -13.50 9.02
CA PRO A 27 3.78 -13.86 7.95
C PRO A 27 2.43 -14.31 8.51
N LEU A 28 1.37 -13.61 8.11
CA LEU A 28 -0.01 -13.94 8.41
C LEU A 28 -0.91 -13.44 7.30
N SER A 29 -1.89 -14.23 6.92
CA SER A 29 -3.01 -13.80 6.10
C SER A 29 -4.32 -14.25 6.72
N VAL A 30 -5.36 -13.46 6.54
CA VAL A 30 -6.73 -13.75 6.97
C VAL A 30 -7.67 -13.58 5.79
N CYS A 31 -8.65 -14.45 5.71
CA CYS A 31 -9.80 -14.30 4.84
C CYS A 31 -11.04 -14.11 5.74
N LEU A 32 -11.62 -12.92 5.69
CA LEU A 32 -12.92 -12.64 6.32
C LEU A 32 -14.00 -12.91 5.30
N THR A 33 -15.13 -13.45 5.74
CA THR A 33 -16.25 -13.73 4.87
C THR A 33 -17.59 -13.49 5.59
N THR A 34 -18.69 -13.53 4.84
CA THR A 34 -20.05 -13.38 5.37
C THR A 34 -20.54 -14.65 6.05
N ASP A 35 -21.55 -14.52 6.90
CA ASP A 35 -22.23 -15.66 7.51
C ASP A 35 -22.83 -16.61 6.47
N ASP A 36 -23.38 -16.09 5.38
CA ASP A 36 -23.95 -16.90 4.31
C ASP A 36 -22.94 -17.87 3.70
N VAL A 37 -21.72 -17.39 3.47
CA VAL A 37 -20.60 -18.22 2.99
C VAL A 37 -20.20 -19.24 4.05
N TYR A 38 -20.07 -18.82 5.31
CA TYR A 38 -19.74 -19.72 6.42
C TYR A 38 -20.78 -20.83 6.59
N GLN A 39 -22.06 -20.51 6.55
CA GLN A 39 -23.16 -21.48 6.71
C GLN A 39 -23.20 -22.54 5.60
N ALA A 40 -22.67 -22.25 4.42
CA ALA A 40 -22.57 -23.23 3.35
C ALA A 40 -21.68 -24.45 3.73
N PHE A 41 -20.75 -24.24 4.67
CA PHE A 41 -19.81 -25.27 5.14
C PHE A 41 -20.10 -25.76 6.56
N TYR A 42 -20.95 -25.05 7.32
CA TYR A 42 -21.31 -25.39 8.68
C TYR A 42 -22.51 -26.34 8.70
N ALA A 43 -22.23 -27.62 8.88
CA ALA A 43 -23.25 -28.66 8.83
C ALA A 43 -22.83 -29.89 9.68
N GLU A 44 -23.76 -30.80 9.89
CA GLU A 44 -23.47 -32.07 10.54
C GLU A 44 -22.35 -32.84 9.83
N TYR A 45 -21.46 -33.45 10.58
CA TYR A 45 -20.27 -34.16 10.06
C TYR A 45 -20.62 -35.19 8.97
N SER A 46 -21.75 -35.89 9.11
CA SER A 46 -22.22 -36.89 8.16
C SER A 46 -22.50 -36.35 6.75
N THR A 47 -22.70 -35.05 6.61
CA THR A 47 -22.94 -34.40 5.32
C THR A 47 -21.68 -34.12 4.51
N GLN A 48 -20.51 -34.24 5.13
CA GLN A 48 -19.18 -33.99 4.54
C GLN A 48 -19.02 -32.62 3.84
N LYS A 49 -19.68 -31.58 4.36
CA LYS A 49 -19.63 -30.21 3.79
C LYS A 49 -18.50 -29.35 4.36
N ALA A 50 -17.70 -29.85 5.30
CA ALA A 50 -16.65 -29.07 5.92
C ALA A 50 -15.61 -28.54 4.91
N PHE A 51 -15.24 -27.29 5.03
CA PHE A 51 -14.14 -26.70 4.26
C PHE A 51 -12.79 -27.09 4.85
N LEU A 52 -12.20 -28.15 4.28
CA LEU A 52 -10.95 -28.75 4.79
C LEU A 52 -9.73 -28.06 4.17
N HIS A 53 -9.56 -26.74 4.43
CA HIS A 53 -8.42 -25.96 3.98
C HIS A 53 -7.63 -25.40 5.16
N SER A 54 -6.41 -25.89 5.34
CA SER A 54 -5.52 -25.43 6.42
C SER A 54 -4.06 -25.82 6.11
N HIS A 55 -3.15 -25.29 6.91
CA HIS A 55 -1.76 -25.72 6.97
C HIS A 55 -1.24 -25.69 8.41
N SER A 56 -0.04 -26.24 8.67
CA SER A 56 0.49 -26.43 10.02
C SER A 56 0.59 -25.14 10.85
N TYR A 57 0.73 -23.98 10.22
CA TYR A 57 0.85 -22.69 10.90
C TYR A 57 -0.46 -21.90 10.98
N THR A 58 -1.59 -22.49 10.59
CA THR A 58 -2.90 -21.86 10.73
C THR A 58 -3.17 -21.54 12.20
N GLY A 59 -3.53 -20.28 12.49
CA GLY A 59 -3.78 -19.82 13.85
C GLY A 59 -2.52 -19.67 14.72
N ASN A 60 -1.33 -19.51 14.11
CA ASN A 60 -0.08 -19.29 14.83
C ASN A 60 -0.25 -18.17 15.88
N PRO A 61 -0.11 -18.46 17.18
CA PRO A 61 -0.41 -17.48 18.23
C PRO A 61 0.53 -16.28 18.24
N LEU A 62 1.80 -16.44 17.80
CA LEU A 62 2.74 -15.33 17.72
C LEU A 62 2.33 -14.34 16.61
N ALA A 63 1.93 -14.86 15.45
CA ALA A 63 1.46 -14.04 14.36
C ALA A 63 0.12 -13.36 14.68
N CYS A 64 -0.78 -14.06 15.37
CA CYS A 64 -2.05 -13.49 15.85
C CYS A 64 -1.80 -12.38 16.89
N ALA A 65 -0.85 -12.57 17.80
CA ALA A 65 -0.47 -11.54 18.78
C ALA A 65 0.10 -10.30 18.10
N ALA A 66 0.97 -10.45 17.08
CA ALA A 66 1.51 -9.34 16.30
C ALA A 66 0.38 -8.60 15.55
N ALA A 67 -0.59 -9.32 14.99
CA ALA A 67 -1.75 -8.71 14.32
C ALA A 67 -2.62 -7.93 15.30
N ASN A 68 -2.91 -8.47 16.48
CA ASN A 68 -3.67 -7.77 17.51
C ASN A 68 -2.94 -6.50 17.96
N ALA A 69 -1.63 -6.56 18.22
CA ALA A 69 -0.84 -5.39 18.58
C ALA A 69 -0.87 -4.30 17.47
N THR A 70 -0.85 -4.69 16.22
CA THR A 70 -1.00 -3.75 15.09
C THR A 70 -2.39 -3.09 15.11
N LEU A 71 -3.46 -3.85 15.32
CA LEU A 71 -4.81 -3.31 15.41
C LEU A 71 -4.99 -2.40 16.64
N ASP A 72 -4.34 -2.73 17.77
CA ASP A 72 -4.33 -1.90 18.98
C ASP A 72 -3.70 -0.52 18.69
N ILE A 73 -2.60 -0.45 17.94
CA ILE A 73 -2.00 0.83 17.51
C ILE A 73 -3.01 1.67 16.72
N PHE A 74 -3.75 1.08 15.78
CA PHE A 74 -4.77 1.82 15.03
C PHE A 74 -5.98 2.24 15.88
N ARG A 75 -6.29 1.51 16.94
CA ARG A 75 -7.37 1.86 17.87
C ARG A 75 -6.96 2.95 18.86
N ASP A 76 -5.74 2.85 19.40
CA ASP A 76 -5.30 3.63 20.57
C ASP A 76 -4.54 4.90 20.15
N ASP A 77 -3.87 4.89 18.99
CA ASP A 77 -3.15 6.02 18.42
C ASP A 77 -3.95 6.67 17.28
N ASP A 78 -3.77 7.98 17.09
CA ASP A 78 -4.44 8.74 16.02
C ASP A 78 -3.76 8.58 14.65
N VAL A 79 -3.40 7.33 14.28
CA VAL A 79 -2.64 7.00 13.07
C VAL A 79 -3.33 7.51 11.80
N LEU A 80 -4.65 7.29 11.69
CA LEU A 80 -5.39 7.65 10.47
C LEU A 80 -5.47 9.15 10.23
N ASN A 81 -5.62 9.97 11.29
CA ASN A 81 -5.63 11.43 11.15
C ASN A 81 -4.23 11.96 10.82
N ARG A 82 -3.20 11.46 11.51
CA ARG A 82 -1.81 11.79 11.21
C ARG A 82 -1.48 11.47 9.75
N ASN A 83 -1.88 10.31 9.26
CA ASN A 83 -1.66 9.90 7.87
C ASN A 83 -2.39 10.81 6.87
N ARG A 84 -3.57 11.35 7.20
CA ARG A 84 -4.24 12.33 6.32
C ARG A 84 -3.44 13.63 6.22
N GLN A 85 -2.85 14.10 7.34
CA GLN A 85 -2.00 15.29 7.34
C GLN A 85 -0.71 15.06 6.53
N LEU A 86 -0.02 13.94 6.76
CA LEU A 86 1.17 13.56 6.01
C LEU A 86 0.88 13.38 4.51
N ALA A 87 -0.28 12.81 4.16
CA ALA A 87 -0.71 12.67 2.77
C ALA A 87 -0.95 14.05 2.11
N ALA A 88 -1.56 14.98 2.83
CA ALA A 88 -1.75 16.35 2.34
C ALA A 88 -0.41 17.07 2.16
N HIS A 89 0.52 16.93 3.10
CA HIS A 89 1.88 17.46 3.00
C HIS A 89 2.62 16.86 1.79
N MET A 90 2.55 15.54 1.60
CA MET A 90 3.16 14.86 0.46
C MET A 90 2.61 15.36 -0.88
N ALA A 91 1.29 15.62 -0.97
CA ALA A 91 0.68 16.21 -2.16
C ALA A 91 1.26 17.61 -2.46
N GLN A 92 1.44 18.43 -1.43
CA GLN A 92 2.01 19.78 -1.58
C GLN A 92 3.49 19.74 -1.97
N ALA A 93 4.29 18.91 -1.30
CA ALA A 93 5.72 18.76 -1.57
C ALA A 93 6.01 18.27 -3.00
N THR A 94 5.10 17.49 -3.59
CA THR A 94 5.27 16.89 -4.93
C THR A 94 4.48 17.60 -6.02
N ALA A 95 3.72 18.66 -5.71
CA ALA A 95 2.85 19.35 -6.66
C ALA A 95 3.61 19.87 -7.90
N HIS A 96 4.85 20.31 -7.72
CA HIS A 96 5.71 20.84 -8.79
C HIS A 96 6.03 19.82 -9.88
N PHE A 97 5.97 18.51 -9.62
CA PHE A 97 6.17 17.50 -10.65
C PHE A 97 5.13 17.57 -11.76
N SER A 98 3.92 18.02 -11.43
CA SER A 98 2.85 18.16 -12.42
C SER A 98 3.18 19.14 -13.55
N ASP A 99 4.11 20.07 -13.34
CA ASP A 99 4.52 21.04 -14.34
C ASP A 99 5.70 20.56 -15.20
N HIS A 100 6.31 19.42 -14.84
CA HIS A 100 7.48 18.90 -15.54
C HIS A 100 7.11 18.35 -16.93
N ALA A 101 7.92 18.66 -17.95
CA ALA A 101 7.67 18.28 -19.35
C ALA A 101 7.64 16.75 -19.58
N HIS A 102 8.25 15.99 -18.70
CA HIS A 102 8.35 14.53 -18.76
C HIS A 102 7.49 13.81 -17.71
N VAL A 103 6.55 14.49 -17.08
CA VAL A 103 5.58 13.90 -16.15
C VAL A 103 4.17 14.01 -16.75
N ALA A 104 3.57 12.88 -17.07
CA ALA A 104 2.20 12.84 -17.60
C ALA A 104 1.18 13.08 -16.50
N GLU A 105 1.42 12.53 -15.32
CA GLU A 105 0.46 12.54 -14.22
C GLU A 105 1.16 12.33 -12.87
N VAL A 106 0.67 13.04 -11.87
CA VAL A 106 0.91 12.76 -10.46
C VAL A 106 -0.42 12.35 -9.83
N ARG A 107 -0.50 11.17 -9.29
CA ARG A 107 -1.72 10.65 -8.68
C ARG A 107 -1.45 10.14 -7.27
N GLN A 108 -2.42 10.35 -6.38
CA GLN A 108 -2.26 9.98 -4.98
C GLN A 108 -3.54 9.38 -4.40
N ARG A 109 -3.37 8.38 -3.55
CA ARG A 109 -4.42 7.86 -2.69
C ARG A 109 -3.86 7.56 -1.29
N GLY A 110 -4.27 8.34 -0.29
CA GLY A 110 -3.69 8.28 1.06
C GLY A 110 -2.17 8.49 1.01
N MET A 111 -1.42 7.59 1.64
CA MET A 111 0.05 7.62 1.70
C MET A 111 0.74 6.98 0.50
N ILE A 112 0.01 6.69 -0.58
CA ILE A 112 0.57 6.18 -1.83
C ILE A 112 0.48 7.28 -2.88
N LEU A 113 1.62 7.71 -3.42
CA LEU A 113 1.74 8.70 -4.49
C LEU A 113 2.54 8.09 -5.64
N ALA A 114 2.13 8.34 -6.88
CA ALA A 114 2.79 7.86 -8.08
C ALA A 114 3.02 9.01 -9.07
N ILE A 115 4.22 9.06 -9.63
CA ILE A 115 4.67 10.00 -10.65
C ILE A 115 4.90 9.19 -11.93
N GLU A 116 4.08 9.42 -12.95
CA GLU A 116 4.19 8.74 -14.23
C GLU A 116 5.06 9.52 -15.20
N MET A 117 6.24 8.98 -15.49
CA MET A 117 7.20 9.60 -16.42
C MET A 117 6.87 9.23 -17.87
N VAL A 118 7.02 10.20 -18.76
CA VAL A 118 6.79 10.05 -20.21
C VAL A 118 7.86 10.80 -21.00
N ARG A 119 8.11 10.34 -22.23
CA ARG A 119 9.00 11.05 -23.14
C ARG A 119 8.41 12.39 -23.60
N ASP A 120 7.12 12.42 -23.83
CA ASP A 120 6.37 13.59 -24.28
C ASP A 120 5.02 13.63 -23.52
N LYS A 121 4.83 14.72 -22.78
CA LYS A 121 3.64 14.94 -21.96
C LYS A 121 2.36 15.11 -22.80
N ASN A 122 2.46 15.81 -23.94
CA ASN A 122 1.28 16.15 -24.74
C ASN A 122 0.66 14.92 -25.41
N THR A 123 1.52 14.04 -25.88
CA THR A 123 1.09 12.78 -26.54
C THR A 123 1.02 11.60 -25.58
N ARG A 124 1.51 11.79 -24.34
CA ARG A 124 1.72 10.72 -23.34
C ARG A 124 2.59 9.58 -23.88
N ALA A 125 3.48 9.87 -24.82
CA ALA A 125 4.36 8.87 -25.42
C ALA A 125 5.32 8.31 -24.36
N PRO A 126 5.34 6.98 -24.14
CA PRO A 126 6.22 6.37 -23.15
C PRO A 126 7.69 6.43 -23.60
N TYR A 127 8.61 6.23 -22.68
CA TYR A 127 9.98 5.92 -22.99
C TYR A 127 10.11 4.53 -23.60
N GLN A 128 11.19 4.30 -24.35
CA GLN A 128 11.53 2.93 -24.73
C GLN A 128 11.96 2.16 -23.48
N TRP A 129 11.44 0.95 -23.27
CA TRP A 129 11.71 0.20 -22.04
C TRP A 129 13.20 -0.06 -21.79
N GLN A 130 14.01 -0.11 -22.86
CA GLN A 130 15.46 -0.28 -22.81
C GLN A 130 16.18 0.91 -22.13
N GLU A 131 15.58 2.11 -22.15
CA GLU A 131 16.13 3.31 -21.53
C GLU A 131 16.13 3.19 -19.98
N ARG A 132 15.23 2.35 -19.41
CA ARG A 132 15.15 2.07 -17.99
C ARG A 132 15.16 3.33 -17.12
N ARG A 133 14.35 4.34 -17.48
CA ARG A 133 14.32 5.64 -16.80
C ARG A 133 14.04 5.53 -15.30
N GLY A 134 13.10 4.68 -14.90
CA GLY A 134 12.86 4.41 -13.48
C GLY A 134 14.11 3.91 -12.75
N LEU A 135 14.93 3.06 -13.39
CA LEU A 135 16.19 2.61 -12.77
C LEU A 135 17.18 3.78 -12.59
N ALA A 136 17.19 4.75 -13.49
CA ALA A 136 18.02 5.95 -13.34
C ALA A 136 17.57 6.75 -12.10
N VAL A 137 16.27 6.96 -11.93
CA VAL A 137 15.71 7.63 -10.74
C VAL A 137 16.03 6.83 -9.45
N TYR A 138 15.88 5.51 -9.48
CA TYR A 138 16.25 4.66 -8.35
C TYR A 138 17.73 4.84 -7.93
N ARG A 139 18.65 4.81 -8.90
CA ARG A 139 20.08 4.98 -8.65
C ARG A 139 20.41 6.37 -8.11
N HIS A 140 19.76 7.41 -8.69
CA HIS A 140 19.89 8.77 -8.20
C HIS A 140 19.39 8.89 -6.75
N GLY A 141 18.23 8.30 -6.45
CA GLY A 141 17.69 8.25 -5.11
C GLY A 141 18.68 7.64 -4.11
N LEU A 142 19.22 6.45 -4.42
CA LEU A 142 20.19 5.79 -3.55
C LEU A 142 21.45 6.64 -3.31
N ALA A 143 21.95 7.35 -4.33
CA ALA A 143 23.10 8.23 -4.19
C ALA A 143 22.81 9.48 -3.33
N ASN A 144 21.54 9.79 -3.10
CA ASN A 144 21.06 10.93 -2.30
C ASN A 144 20.24 10.50 -1.07
N GLU A 145 20.52 9.31 -0.54
CA GLU A 145 19.93 8.78 0.70
C GLU A 145 18.40 8.64 0.66
N ALA A 146 17.82 8.44 -0.53
CA ALA A 146 16.40 8.26 -0.74
C ALA A 146 16.11 6.97 -1.50
N LEU A 147 15.32 6.06 -0.93
CA LEU A 147 14.87 4.85 -1.61
C LEU A 147 13.64 5.15 -2.47
N LEU A 148 13.86 5.57 -3.71
CA LEU A 148 12.81 5.80 -4.69
C LEU A 148 12.56 4.51 -5.49
N ARG A 149 11.36 3.95 -5.40
CA ARG A 149 11.03 2.70 -6.12
C ARG A 149 10.35 2.99 -7.44
N PRO A 150 10.87 2.47 -8.55
CA PRO A 150 10.19 2.51 -9.84
C PRO A 150 9.39 1.23 -10.09
N LEU A 151 8.30 1.38 -10.84
CA LEU A 151 7.60 0.30 -11.54
C LEU A 151 7.55 0.70 -13.03
N GLY A 152 8.52 0.23 -13.82
CA GLY A 152 8.75 0.76 -15.17
C GLY A 152 9.09 2.24 -15.14
N ASP A 153 8.28 3.06 -15.80
CA ASP A 153 8.42 4.53 -15.83
C ASP A 153 7.56 5.24 -14.76
N VAL A 154 6.97 4.51 -13.82
CA VAL A 154 6.26 5.08 -12.68
C VAL A 154 7.14 5.02 -11.45
N VAL A 155 7.50 6.17 -10.92
CA VAL A 155 8.13 6.30 -9.59
C VAL A 155 7.04 6.49 -8.55
N TYR A 156 7.08 5.71 -7.46
CA TYR A 156 6.06 5.84 -6.44
C TYR A 156 6.65 5.97 -5.03
N PHE A 157 5.93 6.72 -4.20
CA PHE A 157 6.16 6.84 -2.77
C PHE A 157 5.13 5.98 -2.05
N MET A 158 5.59 5.13 -1.16
CA MET A 158 4.78 4.36 -0.23
C MET A 158 5.56 4.24 1.09
N PRO A 159 5.74 5.37 1.78
CA PRO A 159 6.53 5.40 3.00
C PRO A 159 5.80 4.72 4.16
N PRO A 160 6.53 4.31 5.21
CA PRO A 160 5.91 3.86 6.45
C PRO A 160 5.12 5.02 7.11
N TYR A 161 4.10 4.69 7.89
CA TYR A 161 3.26 5.69 8.57
C TYR A 161 3.99 6.48 9.69
N THR A 162 5.23 6.10 9.99
CA THR A 162 6.11 6.80 10.92
C THR A 162 6.96 7.89 10.27
N ILE A 163 6.87 8.05 8.94
CA ILE A 163 7.61 9.09 8.21
C ILE A 163 7.25 10.48 8.73
N THR A 164 8.23 11.38 8.71
CA THR A 164 8.06 12.79 9.06
C THR A 164 7.87 13.68 7.83
N GLU A 165 7.35 14.89 8.01
CA GLU A 165 7.23 15.89 6.94
C GLU A 165 8.60 16.21 6.32
N THR A 166 9.65 16.34 7.13
CA THR A 166 11.01 16.59 6.65
C THR A 166 11.53 15.46 5.75
N GLU A 167 11.22 14.22 6.07
CA GLU A 167 11.62 13.06 5.25
C GLU A 167 10.79 13.02 3.94
N ILE A 168 9.52 13.42 3.97
CA ILE A 168 8.71 13.59 2.76
C ILE A 168 9.30 14.69 1.85
N ASP A 169 9.70 15.82 2.43
CA ASP A 169 10.36 16.90 1.69
C ASP A 169 11.68 16.45 1.07
N GLN A 170 12.45 15.61 1.79
CA GLN A 170 13.66 15.01 1.23
C GLN A 170 13.35 14.09 0.05
N LEU A 171 12.35 13.19 0.17
CA LEU A 171 11.93 12.33 -0.94
C LEU A 171 11.51 13.14 -2.15
N ALA A 172 10.71 14.20 -1.94
CA ALA A 172 10.23 15.07 -3.02
C ALA A 172 11.36 15.87 -3.70
N ARG A 173 12.37 16.29 -2.94
CA ARG A 173 13.53 17.03 -3.47
C ARG A 173 14.46 16.14 -4.28
N VAL A 174 14.58 14.86 -3.91
CA VAL A 174 15.49 13.91 -4.56
C VAL A 174 14.84 13.25 -5.78
N ALA A 175 13.51 13.18 -5.84
CA ALA A 175 12.79 12.55 -6.95
C ALA A 175 12.82 13.43 -8.22
#